data_9f4a7444265c654834aa693a451b21af
#
_entry.id   9f4a7444265c654834aa693a451b21af
#
_cell.length_a   1.000
_cell.length_b   1.000
_cell.length_c   1.000
_cell.angle_alpha   90.00
_cell.angle_beta   90.00
_cell.angle_gamma   90.00
#
_symmetry.space_group_name_H-M   'P 1'
#
loop_
_entity.id
_entity.type
_entity.pdbx_description
1 polymer ?
#
loop_
_entity_poly.entity_id
_entity_poly.type
_entity_poly.pdbx_seq_one_letter_code
_entity_poly.pdbx_strand_id
1 'polypeptide(L)'
;MHVLILGGTGFVGRHVAAALMREGHEISVVSRSAGRGGNGPRRVVWNGWDGAALAGLLDGIDAIINLQGENIGGGRWTDERKQAIVNSRVETGRALCVALRMRREQAHILPATLLQASASGYYGLWQENAPPCDEDTPSGKGFLADTCRQWEHSTVPVEALGVRRCVLRFAPVLGKKADGTSGGFIERMLPPFRMRVGGPLGSGRQPLCWTH
;
A
#
# COMPACT_ATOMS: atom_id res chain seq x y z
N MET A 1 9.97 -9.37 -16.30
CA MET A 1 8.65 -8.72 -16.21
C MET A 1 8.84 -7.24 -15.97
N HIS A 2 7.94 -6.43 -16.50
CA HIS A 2 7.86 -5.01 -16.18
C HIS A 2 6.77 -4.78 -15.12
N VAL A 3 7.15 -4.25 -13.96
CA VAL A 3 6.24 -4.07 -12.81
C VAL A 3 6.04 -2.60 -12.53
N LEU A 4 4.78 -2.18 -12.44
CA LEU A 4 4.40 -0.82 -12.02
C LEU A 4 4.08 -0.81 -10.52
N ILE A 5 4.78 0.04 -9.75
CA ILE A 5 4.55 0.17 -8.31
C ILE A 5 3.96 1.54 -7.98
N LEU A 6 2.68 1.58 -7.62
CA LEU A 6 2.04 2.75 -7.04
C LEU A 6 2.45 2.83 -5.55
N GLY A 7 2.90 4.02 -5.11
CA GLY A 7 3.49 4.17 -3.78
C GLY A 7 4.94 3.67 -3.68
N GLY A 8 5.60 3.41 -4.81
CA GLY A 8 6.98 2.90 -4.88
C GLY A 8 8.05 3.82 -4.27
N THR A 9 7.74 5.08 -4.01
CA THR A 9 8.63 6.02 -3.30
C THR A 9 8.53 5.93 -1.77
N GLY A 10 7.54 5.20 -1.25
CA GLY A 10 7.34 4.96 0.18
C GLY A 10 8.35 3.97 0.77
N PHE A 11 8.29 3.76 2.09
CA PHE A 11 9.21 2.87 2.80
C PHE A 11 9.18 1.44 2.22
N VAL A 12 8.02 0.79 2.21
CA VAL A 12 7.87 -0.58 1.65
C VAL A 12 8.17 -0.60 0.15
N GLY A 13 7.62 0.37 -0.61
CA GLY A 13 7.76 0.41 -2.05
C GLY A 13 9.22 0.48 -2.54
N ARG A 14 10.07 1.23 -1.86
CA ARG A 14 11.51 1.30 -2.18
C ARG A 14 12.22 -0.04 -1.99
N HIS A 15 11.89 -0.77 -0.93
CA HIS A 15 12.48 -2.08 -0.66
C HIS A 15 12.01 -3.11 -1.68
N VAL A 16 10.71 -3.11 -2.00
CA VAL A 16 10.14 -3.99 -3.03
C VAL A 16 10.76 -3.70 -4.40
N ALA A 17 10.83 -2.41 -4.79
CA ALA A 17 11.46 -2.02 -6.05
C ALA A 17 12.92 -2.48 -6.14
N ALA A 18 13.71 -2.26 -5.08
CA ALA A 18 15.10 -2.68 -5.04
C ALA A 18 15.27 -4.21 -5.07
N ALA A 19 14.38 -4.96 -4.43
CA ALA A 19 14.39 -6.42 -4.44
C ALA A 19 14.10 -6.96 -5.85
N LEU A 20 13.03 -6.50 -6.47
CA LEU A 20 12.63 -6.92 -7.81
C LEU A 20 13.67 -6.54 -8.89
N MET A 21 14.29 -5.36 -8.77
CA MET A 21 15.39 -4.96 -9.68
C MET A 21 16.59 -5.91 -9.57
N ARG A 22 16.94 -6.37 -8.35
CA ARG A 22 18.02 -7.35 -8.14
C ARG A 22 17.72 -8.71 -8.79
N GLU A 23 16.45 -9.04 -8.91
CA GLU A 23 15.96 -10.26 -9.60
C GLU A 23 15.83 -10.07 -11.12
N GLY A 24 16.26 -8.93 -11.66
CA GLY A 24 16.27 -8.65 -13.09
C GLY A 24 14.93 -8.18 -13.67
N HIS A 25 14.00 -7.70 -12.82
CA HIS A 25 12.75 -7.12 -13.29
C HIS A 25 12.92 -5.64 -13.66
N GLU A 26 12.21 -5.20 -14.69
CA GLU A 26 12.06 -3.79 -15.01
C GLU A 26 11.03 -3.16 -14.07
N ILE A 27 11.38 -2.03 -13.42
CA ILE A 27 10.51 -1.42 -12.42
C ILE A 27 10.20 0.03 -12.80
N SER A 28 8.91 0.32 -12.90
CA SER A 28 8.39 1.69 -12.93
C SER A 28 7.74 2.03 -11.59
N VAL A 29 8.11 3.17 -10.99
CA VAL A 29 7.46 3.65 -9.77
C VAL A 29 6.68 4.93 -10.05
N VAL A 30 5.45 4.96 -9.54
CA VAL A 30 4.59 6.14 -9.64
C VAL A 30 4.99 7.16 -8.58
N SER A 31 5.09 8.42 -9.00
CA SER A 31 5.40 9.57 -8.15
C SER A 31 4.54 10.76 -8.54
N ARG A 32 4.27 11.67 -7.61
CA ARG A 32 3.58 12.94 -7.87
C ARG A 32 4.48 13.98 -8.54
N SER A 33 5.77 13.77 -8.55
CA SER A 33 6.76 14.65 -9.18
C SER A 33 7.78 13.85 -9.96
N ALA A 34 8.31 14.46 -11.01
CA ALA A 34 9.45 13.92 -11.75
C ALA A 34 10.65 13.74 -10.79
N GLY A 35 11.26 12.56 -10.83
CA GLY A 35 12.48 12.29 -10.07
C GLY A 35 13.71 12.79 -10.80
N ARG A 36 14.79 13.03 -10.07
CA ARG A 36 16.13 13.18 -10.70
C ARG A 36 16.54 11.82 -11.27
N GLY A 37 17.09 11.81 -12.48
CA GLY A 37 17.63 10.60 -13.11
C GLY A 37 18.71 9.94 -12.25
N GLY A 38 18.86 8.62 -12.38
CA GLY A 38 19.86 7.81 -11.66
C GLY A 38 19.63 6.32 -11.96
N ASN A 39 20.47 5.45 -11.39
CA ASN A 39 20.41 3.98 -11.55
C ASN A 39 19.24 3.31 -10.78
N GLY A 40 18.23 4.07 -10.37
CA GLY A 40 17.05 3.57 -9.69
C GLY A 40 15.91 3.19 -10.64
N PRO A 41 14.75 2.79 -10.10
CA PRO A 41 13.57 2.46 -10.90
C PRO A 41 13.11 3.66 -11.73
N ARG A 42 12.56 3.41 -12.92
CA ARG A 42 11.98 4.44 -13.77
C ARG A 42 10.84 5.14 -13.01
N ARG A 43 10.88 6.47 -12.94
CA ARG A 43 9.80 7.26 -12.31
C ARG A 43 8.84 7.75 -13.37
N VAL A 44 7.55 7.50 -13.13
CA VAL A 44 6.43 7.99 -13.92
C VAL A 44 5.56 8.92 -13.07
N VAL A 45 5.13 10.04 -13.66
CA VAL A 45 4.34 11.04 -12.93
C VAL A 45 2.86 10.71 -13.06
N TRP A 46 2.17 10.68 -11.92
CA TRP A 46 0.72 10.52 -11.87
C TRP A 46 0.15 11.14 -10.59
N ASN A 47 -1.04 11.70 -10.68
CA ASN A 47 -1.67 12.45 -9.59
C ASN A 47 -2.32 11.58 -8.49
N GLY A 48 -2.57 10.29 -8.77
CA GLY A 48 -3.13 9.33 -7.80
C GLY A 48 -4.61 9.01 -7.96
N TRP A 49 -5.34 9.70 -8.84
CA TRP A 49 -6.80 9.52 -9.02
C TRP A 49 -7.29 9.53 -10.47
N ASP A 50 -6.51 10.03 -11.42
CA ASP A 50 -6.90 10.09 -12.84
C ASP A 50 -6.69 8.74 -13.51
N GLY A 51 -7.79 8.00 -13.73
CA GLY A 51 -7.75 6.69 -14.36
C GLY A 51 -7.35 6.74 -15.83
N ALA A 52 -7.73 7.78 -16.57
CA ALA A 52 -7.36 7.92 -17.98
C ALA A 52 -5.86 8.16 -18.13
N ALA A 53 -5.30 9.05 -17.32
CA ALA A 53 -3.84 9.25 -17.27
C ALA A 53 -3.10 7.97 -16.84
N LEU A 54 -3.64 7.20 -15.91
CA LEU A 54 -3.05 5.91 -15.50
C LEU A 54 -3.08 4.90 -16.64
N ALA A 55 -4.15 4.83 -17.43
CA ALA A 55 -4.25 3.91 -18.57
C ALA A 55 -3.08 4.08 -19.55
N GLY A 56 -2.66 5.31 -19.81
CA GLY A 56 -1.49 5.61 -20.64
C GLY A 56 -0.15 5.14 -20.07
N LEU A 57 -0.08 4.83 -18.78
CA LEU A 57 1.13 4.35 -18.11
C LEU A 57 1.23 2.81 -18.04
N LEU A 58 0.20 2.10 -18.53
CA LEU A 58 0.12 0.65 -18.42
C LEU A 58 0.66 -0.11 -19.66
N ASP A 59 1.24 0.59 -20.63
CA ASP A 59 1.86 -0.05 -21.78
C ASP A 59 3.05 -0.91 -21.37
N GLY A 60 3.03 -2.19 -21.80
CA GLY A 60 4.08 -3.15 -21.49
C GLY A 60 4.21 -3.51 -20.00
N ILE A 61 3.21 -3.18 -19.17
CA ILE A 61 3.20 -3.56 -17.76
C ILE A 61 2.62 -4.97 -17.59
N ASP A 62 3.40 -5.87 -17.00
CA ASP A 62 3.01 -7.25 -16.74
C ASP A 62 2.27 -7.41 -15.40
N ALA A 63 2.64 -6.61 -14.39
CA ALA A 63 2.03 -6.67 -13.07
C ALA A 63 1.98 -5.28 -12.41
N ILE A 64 0.97 -5.08 -11.56
CA ILE A 64 0.81 -3.85 -10.76
C ILE A 64 0.92 -4.20 -9.28
N ILE A 65 1.68 -3.38 -8.53
CA ILE A 65 1.72 -3.42 -7.07
C ILE A 65 1.18 -2.09 -6.55
N ASN A 66 0.03 -2.12 -5.91
CA ASN A 66 -0.59 -0.93 -5.32
C ASN A 66 -0.30 -0.84 -3.82
N LEU A 67 0.69 -0.03 -3.47
CA LEU A 67 1.06 0.31 -2.08
C LEU A 67 0.67 1.77 -1.74
N GLN A 68 -0.13 2.43 -2.59
CA GLN A 68 -0.45 3.83 -2.40
C GLN A 68 -1.41 4.02 -1.23
N GLY A 69 -1.11 5.02 -0.41
CA GLY A 69 -1.95 5.43 0.69
C GLY A 69 -1.27 6.51 1.53
N GLU A 70 -2.08 7.42 2.03
CA GLU A 70 -1.64 8.46 2.96
C GLU A 70 -1.14 7.83 4.28
N ASN A 71 -0.06 8.36 4.83
CA ASN A 71 0.52 7.82 6.06
C ASN A 71 -0.41 8.04 7.26
N ILE A 72 -0.93 6.95 7.83
CA ILE A 72 -1.85 6.97 8.98
C ILE A 72 -1.24 7.61 10.23
N GLY A 73 0.07 7.51 10.41
CA GLY A 73 0.79 8.09 11.54
C GLY A 73 1.25 9.53 11.33
N GLY A 74 0.85 10.22 10.26
CA GLY A 74 1.33 11.56 9.87
C GLY A 74 0.84 12.73 10.72
N GLY A 75 0.04 12.49 11.79
CA GLY A 75 -0.51 13.54 12.64
C GLY A 75 -1.75 13.07 13.41
N ARG A 76 -2.42 14.02 14.08
CA ARG A 76 -3.67 13.75 14.80
C ARG A 76 -4.79 13.38 13.82
N TRP A 77 -5.65 12.46 14.20
CA TRP A 77 -6.78 11.99 13.39
C TRP A 77 -7.99 12.91 13.54
N THR A 78 -7.96 14.05 12.83
CA THR A 78 -9.15 14.86 12.59
C THR A 78 -10.03 14.19 11.55
N ASP A 79 -11.26 14.68 11.36
CA ASP A 79 -12.16 14.09 10.35
C ASP A 79 -11.65 14.32 8.93
N GLU A 80 -11.03 15.48 8.64
CA GLU A 80 -10.37 15.76 7.37
C GLU A 80 -9.20 14.78 7.12
N ARG A 81 -8.42 14.50 8.18
CA ARG A 81 -7.31 13.54 8.11
C ARG A 81 -7.79 12.12 7.86
N LYS A 82 -8.84 11.69 8.55
CA LYS A 82 -9.48 10.38 8.32
C LYS A 82 -9.99 10.27 6.88
N GLN A 83 -10.65 11.31 6.38
CA GLN A 83 -11.13 11.34 4.99
C GLN A 83 -9.97 11.26 3.99
N ALA A 84 -8.88 11.99 4.21
CA ALA A 84 -7.69 11.92 3.36
C ALA A 84 -7.06 10.52 3.36
N ILE A 85 -7.04 9.83 4.52
CA ILE A 85 -6.56 8.45 4.65
C ILE A 85 -7.41 7.49 3.82
N VAL A 86 -8.74 7.60 3.88
CA VAL A 86 -9.67 6.78 3.09
C VAL A 86 -9.52 7.09 1.61
N ASN A 87 -9.65 8.37 1.24
CA ASN A 87 -9.65 8.80 -0.16
C ASN A 87 -8.37 8.41 -0.89
N SER A 88 -7.20 8.58 -0.28
CA SER A 88 -5.92 8.22 -0.89
C SER A 88 -5.81 6.75 -1.30
N ARG A 89 -6.64 5.89 -0.71
CA ARG A 89 -6.69 4.46 -0.97
C ARG A 89 -7.80 4.08 -1.95
N VAL A 90 -8.99 4.55 -1.67
CA VAL A 90 -10.19 4.21 -2.44
C VAL A 90 -10.14 4.82 -3.84
N GLU A 91 -9.76 6.09 -3.96
CA GLU A 91 -9.68 6.76 -5.28
C GLU A 91 -8.60 6.14 -6.17
N THR A 92 -7.46 5.76 -5.59
CA THR A 92 -6.43 5.01 -6.35
C THR A 92 -6.96 3.67 -6.84
N GLY A 93 -7.70 2.93 -6.00
CA GLY A 93 -8.32 1.66 -6.41
C GLY A 93 -9.36 1.84 -7.53
N ARG A 94 -10.18 2.89 -7.43
CA ARG A 94 -11.14 3.25 -8.49
C ARG A 94 -10.45 3.66 -9.79
N ALA A 95 -9.39 4.44 -9.70
CA ALA A 95 -8.59 4.85 -10.86
C ALA A 95 -7.95 3.64 -11.58
N LEU A 96 -7.46 2.65 -10.83
CA LEU A 96 -6.98 1.38 -11.38
C LEU A 96 -8.08 0.66 -12.17
N CYS A 97 -9.29 0.57 -11.61
CA CYS A 97 -10.41 -0.07 -12.31
C CYS A 97 -10.78 0.67 -13.59
N VAL A 98 -10.81 2.01 -13.57
CA VAL A 98 -11.06 2.83 -14.76
C VAL A 98 -9.98 2.61 -15.81
N ALA A 99 -8.71 2.69 -15.42
CA ALA A 99 -7.58 2.51 -16.33
C ALA A 99 -7.59 1.15 -17.02
N LEU A 100 -7.79 0.06 -16.25
CA LEU A 100 -7.81 -1.30 -16.78
C LEU A 100 -9.04 -1.53 -17.68
N ARG A 101 -10.21 -0.96 -17.35
CA ARG A 101 -11.41 -1.02 -18.19
C ARG A 101 -11.17 -0.33 -19.54
N MET A 102 -10.67 0.91 -19.54
CA MET A 102 -10.36 1.65 -20.76
C MET A 102 -9.40 0.87 -21.67
N ARG A 103 -8.38 0.28 -21.09
CA ARG A 103 -7.44 -0.57 -21.85
C ARG A 103 -8.11 -1.82 -22.42
N ARG A 104 -8.99 -2.46 -21.67
CA ARG A 104 -9.76 -3.63 -22.14
C ARG A 104 -10.66 -3.26 -23.33
N GLU A 105 -11.35 -2.12 -23.24
CA GLU A 105 -12.22 -1.60 -24.31
C GLU A 105 -11.44 -1.28 -25.59
N GLN A 106 -10.18 -0.87 -25.44
CA GLN A 106 -9.26 -0.59 -26.56
C GLN A 106 -8.50 -1.84 -27.05
N ALA A 107 -8.86 -3.04 -26.58
CA ALA A 107 -8.22 -4.32 -26.90
C ALA A 107 -6.71 -4.38 -26.59
N HIS A 108 -6.22 -3.57 -25.66
CA HIS A 108 -4.85 -3.68 -25.17
C HIS A 108 -4.67 -4.89 -24.25
N ILE A 109 -3.44 -5.42 -24.20
CA ILE A 109 -3.04 -6.43 -23.22
C ILE A 109 -3.07 -5.81 -21.83
N LEU A 110 -3.74 -6.49 -20.88
CA LEU A 110 -3.80 -6.07 -19.48
C LEU A 110 -2.67 -6.71 -18.67
N PRO A 111 -2.22 -6.07 -17.59
CA PRO A 111 -1.39 -6.72 -16.59
C PRO A 111 -2.06 -7.99 -16.05
N ALA A 112 -1.30 -9.07 -15.95
CA ALA A 112 -1.84 -10.35 -15.50
C ALA A 112 -2.26 -10.33 -14.02
N THR A 113 -1.61 -9.48 -13.20
CA THR A 113 -1.79 -9.50 -11.74
C THR A 113 -1.79 -8.09 -11.17
N LEU A 114 -2.69 -7.89 -10.20
CA LEU A 114 -2.71 -6.74 -9.27
C LEU A 114 -2.45 -7.24 -7.85
N LEU A 115 -1.32 -6.86 -7.26
CA LEU A 115 -1.06 -7.00 -5.83
C LEU A 115 -1.58 -5.73 -5.12
N GLN A 116 -2.68 -5.89 -4.39
CA GLN A 116 -3.36 -4.81 -3.69
C GLN A 116 -2.97 -4.82 -2.21
N ALA A 117 -2.31 -3.76 -1.73
CA ALA A 117 -2.06 -3.61 -0.31
C ALA A 117 -3.35 -3.45 0.48
N SER A 118 -3.37 -4.03 1.66
CA SER A 118 -4.30 -3.79 2.75
C SER A 118 -3.52 -3.81 4.07
N ALA A 119 -4.17 -3.96 5.20
CA ALA A 119 -3.51 -3.98 6.49
C ALA A 119 -4.19 -4.92 7.49
N SER A 120 -3.44 -5.42 8.47
CA SER A 120 -3.98 -6.16 9.63
C SER A 120 -5.05 -5.39 10.41
N GLY A 121 -5.10 -4.05 10.25
CA GLY A 121 -6.19 -3.22 10.74
C GLY A 121 -7.59 -3.63 10.23
N TYR A 122 -7.66 -4.42 9.16
CA TYR A 122 -8.89 -5.08 8.68
C TYR A 122 -9.62 -5.85 9.77
N TYR A 123 -8.87 -6.53 10.63
CA TYR A 123 -9.42 -7.35 11.72
C TYR A 123 -9.84 -6.54 12.95
N GLY A 124 -9.54 -5.22 12.99
CA GLY A 124 -9.89 -4.34 14.10
C GLY A 124 -9.02 -4.57 15.34
N LEU A 125 -9.59 -4.31 16.52
CA LEU A 125 -8.92 -4.54 17.79
C LEU A 125 -9.05 -6.01 18.19
N TRP A 126 -7.91 -6.69 18.33
CA TRP A 126 -7.86 -8.11 18.70
C TRP A 126 -7.60 -8.27 20.18
N GLN A 127 -8.30 -9.20 20.83
CA GLN A 127 -8.15 -9.47 22.27
C GLN A 127 -6.96 -10.41 22.52
N GLU A 128 -6.36 -10.32 23.72
CA GLU A 128 -5.17 -11.09 24.10
C GLU A 128 -5.32 -12.61 23.91
N ASN A 129 -6.48 -13.17 24.17
CA ASN A 129 -6.76 -14.60 24.10
C ASN A 129 -7.60 -15.02 22.88
N ALA A 130 -7.76 -14.13 21.89
CA ALA A 130 -8.49 -14.47 20.68
C ALA A 130 -7.65 -15.37 19.76
N PRO A 131 -8.27 -16.29 19.00
CA PRO A 131 -7.56 -17.14 18.05
C PRO A 131 -6.87 -16.29 16.97
N PRO A 132 -5.77 -16.78 16.37
CA PRO A 132 -5.16 -16.08 15.23
C PRO A 132 -6.16 -15.82 14.12
N CYS A 133 -6.01 -14.67 13.45
CA CYS A 133 -6.76 -14.36 12.24
C CYS A 133 -6.13 -15.04 11.03
N ASP A 134 -6.98 -15.53 10.15
CA ASP A 134 -6.66 -15.98 8.79
C ASP A 134 -7.34 -15.09 7.74
N GLU A 135 -7.22 -15.46 6.47
CA GLU A 135 -7.79 -14.72 5.35
C GLU A 135 -9.33 -14.72 5.36
N ASP A 136 -9.95 -15.77 5.90
CA ASP A 136 -11.42 -15.96 5.97
C ASP A 136 -12.02 -15.28 7.20
N THR A 137 -11.20 -14.87 8.16
CA THR A 137 -11.66 -14.16 9.36
C THR A 137 -12.39 -12.87 8.97
N PRO A 138 -13.64 -12.66 9.44
CA PRO A 138 -14.42 -11.47 9.11
C PRO A 138 -13.73 -10.19 9.57
N SER A 139 -14.01 -9.08 8.87
CA SER A 139 -13.49 -7.78 9.26
C SER A 139 -14.00 -7.36 10.64
N GLY A 140 -13.12 -6.74 11.41
CA GLY A 140 -13.46 -6.12 12.67
C GLY A 140 -14.27 -4.83 12.51
N LYS A 141 -14.33 -4.04 13.59
CA LYS A 141 -15.06 -2.77 13.66
C LYS A 141 -14.10 -1.59 13.84
N GLY A 142 -14.56 -0.41 13.46
CA GLY A 142 -13.88 0.85 13.68
C GLY A 142 -13.18 1.39 12.43
N PHE A 143 -12.66 2.61 12.55
CA PHE A 143 -12.17 3.39 11.43
C PHE A 143 -11.15 2.67 10.54
N LEU A 144 -10.17 1.98 11.13
CA LEU A 144 -9.15 1.26 10.33
C LEU A 144 -9.73 0.04 9.62
N ALA A 145 -10.60 -0.73 10.27
CA ALA A 145 -11.24 -1.88 9.66
C ALA A 145 -12.16 -1.45 8.50
N ASP A 146 -12.93 -0.38 8.70
CA ASP A 146 -13.79 0.20 7.67
C ASP A 146 -12.96 0.74 6.49
N THR A 147 -11.83 1.38 6.78
CA THR A 147 -10.89 1.85 5.75
C THR A 147 -10.33 0.68 4.93
N CYS A 148 -9.89 -0.39 5.59
CA CYS A 148 -9.36 -1.57 4.90
C CYS A 148 -10.43 -2.24 4.02
N ARG A 149 -11.66 -2.41 4.51
CA ARG A 149 -12.77 -2.96 3.71
C ARG A 149 -13.04 -2.13 2.45
N GLN A 150 -13.15 -0.81 2.58
CA GLN A 150 -13.36 0.08 1.44
C GLN A 150 -12.17 0.02 0.45
N TRP A 151 -10.95 -0.04 0.98
CA TRP A 151 -9.75 -0.15 0.18
C TRP A 151 -9.72 -1.44 -0.63
N GLU A 152 -9.91 -2.60 0.02
CA GLU A 152 -9.97 -3.90 -0.66
C GLU A 152 -11.12 -3.96 -1.68
N HIS A 153 -12.29 -3.43 -1.33
CA HIS A 153 -13.46 -3.40 -2.22
C HIS A 153 -13.24 -2.53 -3.46
N SER A 154 -12.47 -1.45 -3.35
CA SER A 154 -12.24 -0.49 -4.44
C SER A 154 -11.61 -1.11 -5.69
N THR A 155 -10.92 -2.24 -5.55
CA THR A 155 -10.25 -2.94 -6.66
C THR A 155 -10.91 -4.26 -7.08
N VAL A 156 -12.03 -4.67 -6.44
CA VAL A 156 -12.77 -5.89 -6.82
C VAL A 156 -13.14 -5.94 -8.31
N PRO A 157 -13.58 -4.82 -8.96
CA PRO A 157 -13.97 -4.86 -10.35
C PRO A 157 -12.88 -5.31 -11.34
N VAL A 158 -11.59 -5.31 -10.97
CA VAL A 158 -10.52 -5.74 -11.87
C VAL A 158 -10.57 -7.24 -12.18
N GLU A 159 -11.16 -8.03 -11.29
CA GLU A 159 -11.30 -9.49 -11.46
C GLU A 159 -12.20 -9.83 -12.66
N ALA A 160 -13.27 -9.06 -12.87
CA ALA A 160 -14.15 -9.20 -14.02
C ALA A 160 -13.47 -8.86 -15.36
N LEU A 161 -12.31 -8.18 -15.32
CA LEU A 161 -11.49 -7.90 -16.49
C LEU A 161 -10.45 -9.03 -16.78
N GLY A 162 -10.44 -10.09 -15.97
CA GLY A 162 -9.47 -11.18 -16.09
C GLY A 162 -8.11 -10.90 -15.44
N VAL A 163 -7.99 -9.85 -14.64
CA VAL A 163 -6.77 -9.54 -13.87
C VAL A 163 -6.82 -10.28 -12.54
N ARG A 164 -5.81 -11.11 -12.26
CA ARG A 164 -5.70 -11.78 -10.96
C ARG A 164 -5.41 -10.77 -9.87
N ARG A 165 -6.34 -10.61 -8.93
CA ARG A 165 -6.18 -9.72 -7.78
C ARG A 165 -5.74 -10.52 -6.56
N CYS A 166 -4.67 -10.07 -5.89
CA CYS A 166 -4.20 -10.63 -4.63
C CYS A 166 -4.13 -9.49 -3.60
N VAL A 167 -4.82 -9.64 -2.47
CA VAL A 167 -4.83 -8.66 -1.37
C VAL A 167 -3.81 -9.06 -0.32
N LEU A 168 -2.95 -8.10 0.05
CA LEU A 168 -1.86 -8.28 1.02
C LEU A 168 -2.17 -7.47 2.27
N ARG A 169 -2.64 -8.12 3.35
CA ARG A 169 -2.94 -7.48 4.64
C ARG A 169 -1.67 -7.36 5.48
N PHE A 170 -0.92 -6.29 5.28
CA PHE A 170 0.33 -6.05 6.00
C PHE A 170 0.10 -5.79 7.48
N ALA A 171 0.90 -6.42 8.33
CA ALA A 171 1.14 -5.96 9.70
C ALA A 171 2.02 -4.69 9.69
N PRO A 172 2.14 -3.95 10.81
CA PRO A 172 3.12 -2.88 10.95
C PRO A 172 4.51 -3.34 10.51
N VAL A 173 5.06 -2.68 9.48
CA VAL A 173 6.35 -3.06 8.89
C VAL A 173 7.48 -2.45 9.69
N LEU A 174 8.41 -3.31 10.13
CA LEU A 174 9.64 -2.93 10.82
C LEU A 174 10.81 -3.05 9.85
N GLY A 175 11.77 -2.15 9.92
CA GLY A 175 12.96 -2.26 9.09
C GLY A 175 13.85 -1.03 9.15
N LYS A 176 14.89 -1.03 8.29
CA LYS A 176 15.83 0.07 8.12
C LYS A 176 15.65 0.72 6.75
N LYS A 177 15.89 2.02 6.66
CA LYS A 177 16.02 2.74 5.39
C LYS A 177 17.38 2.42 4.74
N ALA A 178 17.55 2.80 3.48
CA ALA A 178 18.80 2.58 2.75
C ALA A 178 20.03 3.23 3.41
N ASP A 179 19.83 4.30 4.18
CA ASP A 179 20.87 4.99 4.96
C ASP A 179 21.16 4.31 6.33
N GLY A 180 20.58 3.14 6.59
CA GLY A 180 20.72 2.40 7.86
C GLY A 180 19.90 2.93 9.02
N THR A 181 19.21 4.07 8.88
CA THR A 181 18.32 4.59 9.92
C THR A 181 17.03 3.76 10.04
N SER A 182 16.37 3.85 11.20
CA SER A 182 15.10 3.16 11.43
C SER A 182 14.02 3.62 10.46
N GLY A 183 13.24 2.68 9.94
CA GLY A 183 12.14 2.94 9.04
C GLY A 183 10.85 2.24 9.47
N GLY A 184 9.77 2.51 8.77
CA GLY A 184 8.47 1.93 9.06
C GLY A 184 7.93 2.32 10.43
N PHE A 185 7.35 1.34 11.13
CA PHE A 185 6.73 1.57 12.45
C PHE A 185 7.75 1.95 13.53
N ILE A 186 8.97 1.37 13.51
CA ILE A 186 10.03 1.66 14.50
C ILE A 186 10.43 3.13 14.50
N GLU A 187 10.50 3.78 13.33
CA GLU A 187 10.87 5.19 13.23
C GLU A 187 10.02 6.10 14.14
N ARG A 188 8.76 5.73 14.32
CA ARG A 188 7.81 6.48 15.17
C ARG A 188 7.82 6.08 16.63
N MET A 189 8.16 4.82 16.91
CA MET A 189 8.21 4.32 18.28
C MET A 189 9.48 4.74 19.04
N LEU A 190 10.61 4.85 18.32
CA LEU A 190 11.91 5.12 18.96
C LEU A 190 12.06 6.46 19.69
N PRO A 191 11.53 7.61 19.21
CA PRO A 191 11.78 8.91 19.86
C PRO A 191 11.39 8.96 21.33
N PRO A 192 10.20 8.52 21.78
CA PRO A 192 9.87 8.49 23.21
C PRO A 192 10.83 7.66 24.05
N PHE A 193 11.27 6.50 23.52
CA PHE A 193 12.20 5.62 24.24
C PHE A 193 13.61 6.26 24.34
N ARG A 194 14.08 6.89 23.28
CA ARG A 194 15.34 7.65 23.29
C ARG A 194 15.33 8.79 24.32
N MET A 195 14.18 9.42 24.48
CA MET A 195 13.97 10.48 25.49
C MET A 195 13.69 9.92 26.89
N ARG A 196 13.71 8.61 27.09
CA ARG A 196 13.41 7.90 28.35
C ARG A 196 12.00 8.17 28.90
N VAL A 197 11.06 8.57 28.05
CA VAL A 197 9.63 8.76 28.38
C VAL A 197 8.72 7.71 27.73
N GLY A 198 9.31 6.68 27.13
CA GLY A 198 8.58 5.55 26.59
C GLY A 198 7.98 4.69 27.70
N GLY A 199 6.80 4.14 27.45
CA GLY A 199 6.08 3.29 28.40
C GLY A 199 5.04 2.41 27.73
N PRO A 200 4.31 1.58 28.47
CA PRO A 200 3.27 0.74 27.92
C PRO A 200 2.13 1.60 27.33
N LEU A 201 1.59 1.18 26.21
CA LEU A 201 0.39 1.75 25.62
C LEU A 201 -0.83 1.02 26.17
N GLY A 202 -1.76 1.73 26.80
CA GLY A 202 -2.90 1.09 27.46
C GLY A 202 -2.48 0.11 28.53
N SER A 203 -3.00 -1.13 28.49
CA SER A 203 -2.59 -2.21 29.41
C SER A 203 -1.20 -2.80 29.12
N GLY A 204 -0.65 -2.53 27.94
CA GLY A 204 0.58 -3.16 27.44
C GLY A 204 0.45 -4.64 27.07
N ARG A 205 -0.76 -5.22 27.16
CA ARG A 205 -1.02 -6.65 26.96
C ARG A 205 -1.65 -6.97 25.61
N GLN A 206 -1.98 -5.94 24.82
CA GLN A 206 -2.54 -6.12 23.48
C GLN A 206 -1.51 -6.77 22.54
N PRO A 207 -1.92 -7.77 21.75
CA PRO A 207 -1.04 -8.37 20.76
C PRO A 207 -0.66 -7.33 19.69
N LEU A 208 0.61 -7.29 19.34
CA LEU A 208 1.16 -6.48 18.25
C LEU A 208 1.73 -7.43 17.19
N CYS A 209 0.98 -7.62 16.11
CA CYS A 209 1.53 -8.27 14.93
C CYS A 209 2.53 -7.33 14.25
N TRP A 210 3.56 -7.87 13.63
CA TRP A 210 4.54 -7.11 12.86
C TRP A 210 5.12 -7.96 11.73
N THR A 211 5.72 -7.30 10.74
CA THR A 211 6.46 -7.95 9.65
C THR A 211 7.76 -7.20 9.39
N HIS A 212 8.77 -7.91 8.86
CA HIS A 212 10.11 -7.37 8.56
C HIS A 212 10.39 -7.44 7.06
#